data_c82347d35e05e220cde275b7442fcda3
#
_entry.id   c82347d35e05e220cde275b7442fcda3
#
_cell.length_a   1.000
_cell.length_b   1.000
_cell.length_c   1.000
_cell.angle_alpha   90.00
_cell.angle_beta   90.00
_cell.angle_gamma   90.00
#
_symmetry.space_group_name_H-M   'P 1'
#
loop_
_entity.id
_entity.type
_entity.pdbx_description
1 polymer ?
#
loop_
_entity_poly.entity_id
_entity_poly.type
_entity_poly.pdbx_seq_one_letter_code
_entity_poly.pdbx_strand_id
1 'polypeptide(L)'
;MLLLENIPLAPLTTIKIGGPARYFVEATTIGEVQEAVTFARSRDLRLFVLGGGSNLLVADAGWPGLVLKVSVQGIDQQSGHDEDGRTLFDVGAGESWDRFVSHAVIARCAGVECLSGIPGSVGGTPVQNVGAYGQEVSETIASVQVLDLEDTQVRELCPEACGFSYRASIFNTTERGRFIVLRVTYALTPGGSPRITYADLKRHFEGRETPPNLAETREAVRHIRALKGMLIVPGDPDCQSAGSFFKNPVLSQKQHEDLKLRAAARGFTVPNYPALETHKKVSAAWLVERSGFTKGFGVGRVGISTRHALAIINRGGATAADVLALKEQIQHRVEEIWGVHLEPEPVMVGA
;
A
#
# COMPACT_ATOMS: atom_id res chain seq x y z
N MET A 1 -25.15 14.43 -2.94
CA MET A 1 -24.27 13.42 -3.58
C MET A 1 -24.48 13.44 -5.10
N LEU A 2 -23.39 13.48 -5.92
CA LEU A 2 -23.46 13.36 -7.38
C LEU A 2 -23.23 11.90 -7.79
N LEU A 3 -24.24 11.28 -8.42
CA LEU A 3 -24.17 9.92 -8.94
C LEU A 3 -23.79 9.95 -10.42
N LEU A 4 -22.73 9.24 -10.79
CA LEU A 4 -22.27 9.07 -12.17
C LEU A 4 -22.41 7.62 -12.58
N GLU A 5 -22.51 7.35 -13.90
CA GLU A 5 -22.64 5.99 -14.44
C GLU A 5 -21.53 5.69 -15.44
N ASN A 6 -21.15 4.42 -15.52
CA ASN A 6 -20.16 3.89 -16.48
C ASN A 6 -18.80 4.63 -16.47
N ILE A 7 -18.33 4.97 -15.27
CA ILE A 7 -17.06 5.71 -15.11
C ILE A 7 -15.87 4.75 -15.22
N PRO A 8 -14.93 5.00 -16.15
CA PRO A 8 -13.71 4.20 -16.29
C PRO A 8 -12.87 4.26 -14.99
N LEU A 9 -12.51 3.08 -14.45
CA LEU A 9 -11.69 3.00 -13.23
C LEU A 9 -10.18 3.02 -13.50
N ALA A 10 -9.72 2.68 -14.71
CA ALA A 10 -8.31 2.71 -15.06
C ALA A 10 -7.61 4.04 -14.72
N PRO A 11 -8.16 5.24 -15.04
CA PRO A 11 -7.53 6.52 -14.66
C PRO A 11 -7.39 6.72 -13.15
N LEU A 12 -8.21 6.05 -12.34
CA LEU A 12 -8.26 6.15 -10.89
C LEU A 12 -7.32 5.15 -10.18
N THR A 13 -6.60 4.32 -10.93
CA THR A 13 -5.59 3.39 -10.41
C THR A 13 -4.18 3.79 -10.84
N THR A 14 -3.16 3.45 -10.04
CA THR A 14 -1.76 3.73 -10.42
C THR A 14 -1.28 2.83 -11.54
N ILE A 15 -1.78 1.60 -11.66
CA ILE A 15 -1.45 0.67 -12.74
C ILE A 15 -2.13 1.03 -14.08
N LYS A 16 -3.12 1.95 -14.06
CA LYS A 16 -3.87 2.39 -15.24
C LYS A 16 -4.61 1.26 -15.96
N ILE A 17 -5.16 0.32 -15.19
CA ILE A 17 -5.97 -0.81 -15.66
C ILE A 17 -7.28 -0.84 -14.88
N GLY A 18 -8.37 -1.20 -15.55
CA GLY A 18 -9.69 -1.42 -14.96
C GLY A 18 -10.82 -1.00 -15.88
N GLY A 19 -11.85 -1.82 -15.94
CA GLY A 19 -13.10 -1.51 -16.63
C GLY A 19 -13.95 -0.47 -15.88
N PRO A 20 -15.19 -0.21 -16.34
CA PRO A 20 -16.04 0.84 -15.79
C PRO A 20 -16.70 0.44 -14.45
N ALA A 21 -16.95 1.43 -13.60
CA ALA A 21 -17.92 1.33 -12.51
C ALA A 21 -19.33 1.52 -13.07
N ARG A 22 -20.27 0.63 -12.76
CA ARG A 22 -21.69 0.82 -13.14
C ARG A 22 -22.22 2.13 -12.56
N TYR A 23 -22.00 2.34 -11.27
CA TYR A 23 -22.26 3.59 -10.56
C TYR A 23 -21.00 4.08 -9.86
N PHE A 24 -20.84 5.38 -9.82
CA PHE A 24 -19.68 6.01 -9.20
C PHE A 24 -20.11 7.25 -8.41
N VAL A 25 -19.60 7.37 -7.19
CA VAL A 25 -19.75 8.54 -6.33
C VAL A 25 -18.38 8.94 -5.79
N GLU A 26 -18.03 10.22 -5.91
CA GLU A 26 -16.94 10.81 -5.16
C GLU A 26 -17.52 11.59 -3.98
N ALA A 27 -17.33 11.08 -2.76
CA ALA A 27 -17.84 11.67 -1.53
C ALA A 27 -16.77 12.53 -0.87
N THR A 28 -17.05 13.80 -0.69
CA THR A 28 -16.14 14.80 -0.09
C THR A 28 -16.48 15.09 1.37
N THR A 29 -17.64 14.63 1.84
CA THR A 29 -18.10 14.76 3.23
C THR A 29 -18.56 13.42 3.78
N ILE A 30 -18.55 13.30 5.11
CA ILE A 30 -19.07 12.08 5.80
C ILE A 30 -20.54 11.86 5.46
N GLY A 31 -21.34 12.94 5.36
CA GLY A 31 -22.75 12.84 4.96
C GLY A 31 -22.93 12.24 3.57
N GLU A 32 -22.10 12.63 2.60
CA GLU A 32 -22.14 12.04 1.25
C GLU A 32 -21.71 10.56 1.25
N VAL A 33 -20.79 10.15 2.13
CA VAL A 33 -20.43 8.72 2.32
C VAL A 33 -21.66 7.95 2.81
N GLN A 34 -22.37 8.46 3.83
CA GLN A 34 -23.59 7.84 4.37
C GLN A 34 -24.71 7.80 3.34
N GLU A 35 -24.90 8.85 2.55
CA GLU A 35 -25.86 8.87 1.44
C GLU A 35 -25.54 7.79 0.39
N ALA A 36 -24.28 7.66 0.00
CA ALA A 36 -23.84 6.65 -0.98
C ALA A 36 -24.07 5.21 -0.48
N VAL A 37 -23.79 4.96 0.80
CA VAL A 37 -24.08 3.67 1.45
C VAL A 37 -25.58 3.37 1.46
N THR A 38 -26.40 4.35 1.83
CA THR A 38 -27.87 4.23 1.83
C THR A 38 -28.40 3.96 0.41
N PHE A 39 -27.87 4.67 -0.58
CA PHE A 39 -28.22 4.43 -1.99
C PHE A 39 -27.88 3.00 -2.43
N ALA A 40 -26.66 2.51 -2.12
CA ALA A 40 -26.26 1.16 -2.48
C ALA A 40 -27.19 0.10 -1.84
N ARG A 41 -27.50 0.26 -0.56
CA ARG A 41 -28.41 -0.66 0.18
C ARG A 41 -29.82 -0.66 -0.37
N SER A 42 -30.40 0.52 -0.63
CA SER A 42 -31.77 0.63 -1.13
C SER A 42 -31.98 -0.04 -2.49
N ARG A 43 -30.92 -0.33 -3.21
CA ARG A 43 -30.93 -0.95 -4.56
C ARG A 43 -30.20 -2.28 -4.62
N ASP A 44 -29.84 -2.84 -3.48
CA ASP A 44 -29.09 -4.11 -3.38
C ASP A 44 -27.83 -4.12 -4.25
N LEU A 45 -27.10 -2.98 -4.28
CA LEU A 45 -25.88 -2.84 -5.06
C LEU A 45 -24.66 -3.26 -4.23
N ARG A 46 -23.78 -4.03 -4.84
CA ARG A 46 -22.45 -4.30 -4.27
C ARG A 46 -21.69 -2.98 -4.16
N LEU A 47 -21.14 -2.69 -2.97
CA LEU A 47 -20.34 -1.51 -2.70
C LEU A 47 -18.85 -1.85 -2.80
N PHE A 48 -18.10 -1.03 -3.51
CA PHE A 48 -16.63 -1.04 -3.48
C PHE A 48 -16.11 0.34 -3.06
N VAL A 49 -15.28 0.38 -2.01
CA VAL A 49 -14.69 1.62 -1.50
C VAL A 49 -13.33 1.84 -2.15
N LEU A 50 -13.20 2.96 -2.87
CA LEU A 50 -11.99 3.37 -3.55
C LEU A 50 -11.30 4.50 -2.77
N GLY A 51 -10.05 4.26 -2.37
CA GLY A 51 -9.14 5.28 -1.88
C GLY A 51 -8.27 5.84 -3.01
N GLY A 52 -6.97 5.91 -2.80
CA GLY A 52 -6.01 6.42 -3.81
C GLY A 52 -5.69 5.49 -4.98
N GLY A 53 -6.29 4.30 -5.08
CA GLY A 53 -6.14 3.38 -6.21
C GLY A 53 -4.73 2.81 -6.43
N SER A 54 -3.86 2.85 -5.43
CA SER A 54 -2.44 2.50 -5.57
C SER A 54 -2.11 1.03 -5.33
N ASN A 55 -3.06 0.26 -4.77
CA ASN A 55 -2.87 -1.15 -4.46
C ASN A 55 -4.04 -2.01 -4.99
N LEU A 56 -4.49 -1.72 -6.20
CA LEU A 56 -5.66 -2.36 -6.82
C LEU A 56 -5.33 -2.86 -8.21
N LEU A 57 -5.91 -4.02 -8.55
CA LEU A 57 -6.09 -4.47 -9.94
C LEU A 57 -7.59 -4.66 -10.16
N VAL A 58 -8.19 -3.78 -10.96
CA VAL A 58 -9.60 -3.83 -11.31
C VAL A 58 -9.78 -4.67 -12.57
N ALA A 59 -10.71 -5.60 -12.56
CA ALA A 59 -11.05 -6.44 -13.70
C ALA A 59 -11.43 -5.64 -14.95
N ASP A 60 -11.21 -6.21 -16.12
CA ASP A 60 -11.55 -5.57 -17.40
C ASP A 60 -13.07 -5.33 -17.56
N ALA A 61 -13.90 -6.19 -16.95
CA ALA A 61 -15.34 -5.99 -16.86
C ALA A 61 -15.75 -4.85 -15.91
N GLY A 62 -14.84 -4.35 -15.08
CA GLY A 62 -15.08 -3.29 -14.11
C GLY A 62 -15.82 -3.76 -12.85
N TRP A 63 -16.66 -2.90 -12.30
CA TRP A 63 -17.43 -3.16 -11.09
C TRP A 63 -18.94 -3.01 -11.34
N PRO A 64 -19.74 -4.06 -11.18
CA PRO A 64 -21.17 -4.05 -11.54
C PRO A 64 -22.07 -3.36 -10.50
N GLY A 65 -21.51 -2.76 -9.45
CA GLY A 65 -22.20 -2.08 -8.35
C GLY A 65 -21.84 -0.60 -8.26
N LEU A 66 -21.86 -0.08 -7.03
CA LEU A 66 -21.42 1.27 -6.71
C LEU A 66 -19.95 1.28 -6.31
N VAL A 67 -19.14 2.11 -6.96
CA VAL A 67 -17.82 2.51 -6.50
C VAL A 67 -17.95 3.83 -5.75
N LEU A 68 -17.59 3.80 -4.48
CA LEU A 68 -17.55 4.97 -3.60
C LEU A 68 -16.10 5.41 -3.41
N LYS A 69 -15.71 6.50 -4.04
CA LYS A 69 -14.40 7.14 -3.81
C LYS A 69 -14.51 8.04 -2.59
N VAL A 70 -13.77 7.73 -1.53
CA VAL A 70 -13.72 8.55 -0.32
C VAL A 70 -12.69 9.66 -0.53
N SER A 71 -13.18 10.91 -0.61
CA SER A 71 -12.39 12.13 -0.86
C SER A 71 -12.55 13.16 0.26
N VAL A 72 -12.82 12.71 1.48
CA VAL A 72 -12.88 13.57 2.68
C VAL A 72 -11.50 14.15 2.93
N GLN A 73 -11.36 15.46 2.85
CA GLN A 73 -10.10 16.21 2.97
C GLN A 73 -9.95 16.84 4.36
N GLY A 74 -8.80 17.41 4.62
CA GLY A 74 -8.44 18.19 5.82
C GLY A 74 -7.29 17.55 6.58
N ILE A 75 -6.35 18.38 7.03
CA ILE A 75 -5.25 18.04 7.94
C ILE A 75 -5.36 19.01 9.10
N ASP A 76 -5.90 18.51 10.21
CA ASP A 76 -6.16 19.31 11.40
C ASP A 76 -5.16 18.97 12.49
N GLN A 77 -4.19 19.86 12.75
CA GLN A 77 -3.27 19.71 13.86
C GLN A 77 -3.98 20.16 15.14
N GLN A 78 -4.10 19.23 16.11
CA GLN A 78 -4.73 19.54 17.39
C GLN A 78 -3.82 20.45 18.23
N SER A 79 -4.46 21.35 18.99
CA SER A 79 -3.76 22.21 19.94
C SER A 79 -3.33 21.39 21.16
N GLY A 80 -2.02 21.43 21.51
CA GLY A 80 -1.45 20.66 22.60
C GLY A 80 -0.80 19.33 22.14
N HIS A 81 -0.49 18.52 23.14
CA HIS A 81 0.16 17.24 22.95
C HIS A 81 -0.61 16.14 23.71
N ASP A 82 -0.47 14.89 23.29
CA ASP A 82 -0.97 13.76 24.05
C ASP A 82 -0.14 13.54 25.36
N GLU A 83 -0.48 12.50 26.12
CA GLU A 83 0.18 12.17 27.38
C GLU A 83 1.68 11.85 27.21
N ASP A 84 2.08 11.42 26.01
CA ASP A 84 3.47 11.13 25.65
C ASP A 84 4.20 12.34 25.03
N GLY A 85 3.56 13.52 24.98
CA GLY A 85 4.12 14.74 24.40
C GLY A 85 4.12 14.75 22.86
N ARG A 86 3.32 13.88 22.21
CA ARG A 86 3.21 13.82 20.74
C ARG A 86 2.14 14.79 20.23
N THR A 87 2.36 15.32 19.05
CA THR A 87 1.40 16.17 18.34
C THR A 87 0.41 15.30 17.57
N LEU A 88 -0.88 15.54 17.75
CA LEU A 88 -1.95 14.82 17.06
C LEU A 88 -2.34 15.55 15.77
N PHE A 89 -2.44 14.77 14.70
CA PHE A 89 -2.94 15.20 13.39
C PHE A 89 -4.15 14.37 13.02
N ASP A 90 -5.33 15.00 12.95
CA ASP A 90 -6.55 14.39 12.46
C ASP A 90 -6.69 14.65 10.96
N VAL A 91 -6.65 13.58 10.15
CA VAL A 91 -6.47 13.66 8.69
C VAL A 91 -7.60 12.95 7.97
N GLY A 92 -8.23 13.66 7.04
CA GLY A 92 -9.29 13.11 6.19
C GLY A 92 -8.81 11.93 5.34
N ALA A 93 -9.63 10.89 5.22
CA ALA A 93 -9.30 9.66 4.49
C ALA A 93 -8.95 9.87 3.01
N GLY A 94 -9.49 10.93 2.39
CA GLY A 94 -9.22 11.31 1.01
C GLY A 94 -7.95 12.12 0.80
N GLU A 95 -7.28 12.59 1.86
CA GLU A 95 -6.02 13.31 1.73
C GLU A 95 -4.95 12.44 1.06
N SER A 96 -4.11 13.06 0.22
CA SER A 96 -2.94 12.40 -0.32
C SER A 96 -1.98 12.04 0.82
N TRP A 97 -1.59 10.77 0.88
CA TRP A 97 -0.64 10.30 1.88
C TRP A 97 0.68 11.09 1.85
N ASP A 98 1.29 11.28 0.67
CA ASP A 98 2.57 12.01 0.57
C ASP A 98 2.45 13.50 0.89
N ARG A 99 1.26 14.12 0.68
CA ARG A 99 0.96 15.48 1.12
C ARG A 99 0.93 15.57 2.64
N PHE A 100 0.27 14.61 3.32
CA PHE A 100 0.28 14.54 4.78
C PHE A 100 1.69 14.35 5.34
N VAL A 101 2.48 13.39 4.79
CA VAL A 101 3.88 13.20 5.20
C VAL A 101 4.70 14.48 5.02
N SER A 102 4.51 15.20 3.90
CA SER A 102 5.16 16.50 3.67
C SER A 102 4.77 17.52 4.74
N HIS A 103 3.49 17.58 5.09
CA HIS A 103 2.98 18.48 6.14
C HIS A 103 3.62 18.16 7.51
N ALA A 104 3.68 16.89 7.91
CA ALA A 104 4.30 16.45 9.15
C ALA A 104 5.80 16.82 9.21
N VAL A 105 6.53 16.63 8.10
CA VAL A 105 7.96 17.01 8.01
C VAL A 105 8.15 18.52 8.14
N ILE A 106 7.31 19.34 7.49
CA ILE A 106 7.32 20.82 7.60
C ILE A 106 7.01 21.24 9.04
N ALA A 107 6.06 20.57 9.70
CA ALA A 107 5.74 20.78 11.12
C ALA A 107 6.82 20.25 12.08
N ARG A 108 7.92 19.66 11.56
CA ARG A 108 9.02 19.06 12.32
C ARG A 108 8.57 17.93 13.25
N CYS A 109 7.57 17.15 12.83
CA CYS A 109 7.06 16.01 13.57
C CYS A 109 7.55 14.70 12.93
N ALA A 110 8.31 13.91 13.68
CA ALA A 110 8.87 12.62 13.24
C ALA A 110 7.86 11.48 13.42
N GLY A 111 8.00 10.43 12.62
CA GLY A 111 7.25 9.17 12.73
C GLY A 111 6.71 8.64 11.40
N VAL A 112 6.66 9.46 10.35
CA VAL A 112 6.15 9.07 9.02
C VAL A 112 7.09 9.45 7.87
N GLU A 113 8.21 10.08 8.13
CA GLU A 113 9.15 10.60 7.12
C GLU A 113 9.71 9.53 6.18
N CYS A 114 9.91 8.29 6.68
CA CYS A 114 10.36 7.17 5.86
C CYS A 114 9.26 6.60 4.94
N LEU A 115 8.00 6.99 5.14
CA LEU A 115 6.87 6.61 4.31
C LEU A 115 6.59 7.61 3.17
N SER A 116 7.53 8.53 2.94
CA SER A 116 7.46 9.55 1.88
C SER A 116 7.36 8.96 0.49
N GLY A 117 6.56 9.57 -0.37
CA GLY A 117 6.41 9.18 -1.78
C GLY A 117 5.66 7.88 -2.01
N ILE A 118 5.07 7.27 -0.98
CA ILE A 118 4.13 6.15 -1.14
C ILE A 118 2.84 6.72 -1.75
N PRO A 119 2.37 6.21 -2.90
CA PRO A 119 1.13 6.68 -3.51
C PRO A 119 -0.08 6.15 -2.75
N GLY A 120 -1.16 6.89 -2.80
CA GLY A 120 -2.41 6.51 -2.17
C GLY A 120 -3.01 7.63 -1.32
N SER A 121 -4.08 7.31 -0.61
CA SER A 121 -4.76 8.20 0.32
C SER A 121 -4.56 7.76 1.77
N VAL A 122 -4.72 8.71 2.69
CA VAL A 122 -4.63 8.49 4.14
C VAL A 122 -5.53 7.35 4.60
N GLY A 123 -6.79 7.29 4.15
CA GLY A 123 -7.73 6.23 4.52
C GLY A 123 -7.32 4.82 4.08
N GLY A 124 -6.44 4.70 3.10
CA GLY A 124 -5.87 3.42 2.68
C GLY A 124 -4.73 2.91 3.58
N THR A 125 -4.14 3.79 4.40
CA THR A 125 -2.94 3.43 5.18
C THR A 125 -3.21 2.44 6.31
N PRO A 126 -4.31 2.55 7.12
CA PRO A 126 -4.59 1.56 8.15
C PRO A 126 -5.04 0.21 7.56
N VAL A 127 -5.59 0.18 6.33
CA VAL A 127 -6.17 -1.04 5.76
C VAL A 127 -5.16 -2.18 5.69
N GLN A 128 -3.95 -1.90 5.22
CA GLN A 128 -2.89 -2.89 5.08
C GLN A 128 -1.66 -2.57 5.94
N ASN A 129 -1.81 -1.76 6.99
CA ASN A 129 -0.69 -1.30 7.81
C ASN A 129 0.49 -0.87 6.93
N VAL A 130 0.31 0.22 6.18
CA VAL A 130 1.32 0.69 5.22
C VAL A 130 2.67 0.88 5.91
N GLY A 131 3.70 0.29 5.33
CA GLY A 131 5.05 0.37 5.88
C GLY A 131 6.13 0.29 4.80
N ALA A 132 7.19 1.05 5.01
CA ALA A 132 8.39 1.05 4.18
C ALA A 132 9.58 1.63 4.96
N TYR A 133 10.80 1.27 4.53
CA TYR A 133 12.06 1.82 5.07
C TYR A 133 12.18 1.78 6.59
N GLY A 134 11.56 0.77 7.22
CA GLY A 134 11.65 0.53 8.66
C GLY A 134 10.61 1.27 9.51
N GLN A 135 9.63 1.94 8.91
CA GLN A 135 8.46 2.52 9.57
C GLN A 135 7.17 1.82 9.11
N GLU A 136 6.18 1.73 9.99
CA GLU A 136 4.82 1.31 9.71
C GLU A 136 3.83 2.32 10.31
N VAL A 137 2.69 2.55 9.65
CA VAL A 137 1.71 3.55 10.11
C VAL A 137 1.10 3.19 11.47
N SER A 138 1.01 1.90 11.81
CA SER A 138 0.53 1.44 13.12
C SER A 138 1.34 1.97 14.29
N GLU A 139 2.60 2.36 14.08
CA GLU A 139 3.47 2.93 15.12
C GLU A 139 3.04 4.37 15.50
N THR A 140 2.24 5.02 14.65
CA THR A 140 1.85 6.43 14.81
C THR A 140 0.34 6.66 14.78
N ILE A 141 -0.46 5.69 14.37
CA ILE A 141 -1.93 5.80 14.42
C ILE A 141 -2.37 5.87 15.89
N ALA A 142 -3.07 6.93 16.26
CA ALA A 142 -3.71 7.09 17.57
C ALA A 142 -5.16 6.62 17.55
N SER A 143 -5.90 6.88 16.43
CA SER A 143 -7.25 6.36 16.23
C SER A 143 -7.63 6.33 14.75
N VAL A 144 -8.67 5.55 14.43
CA VAL A 144 -9.27 5.48 13.09
C VAL A 144 -10.76 5.71 13.20
N GLN A 145 -11.24 6.81 12.62
CA GLN A 145 -12.68 7.08 12.50
C GLN A 145 -13.24 6.34 11.30
N VAL A 146 -14.28 5.54 11.53
CA VAL A 146 -14.89 4.67 10.52
C VAL A 146 -16.40 4.84 10.47
N LEU A 147 -16.99 4.59 9.31
CA LEU A 147 -18.40 4.29 9.18
C LEU A 147 -18.57 2.76 9.26
N ASP A 148 -19.30 2.28 10.26
CA ASP A 148 -19.68 0.86 10.38
C ASP A 148 -20.85 0.57 9.43
N LEU A 149 -20.63 -0.33 8.48
CA LEU A 149 -21.66 -0.71 7.50
C LEU A 149 -22.76 -1.60 8.08
N GLU A 150 -22.65 -2.14 9.29
CA GLU A 150 -23.74 -2.90 9.91
C GLU A 150 -24.92 -1.99 10.30
N ASP A 151 -24.62 -0.87 10.96
CA ASP A 151 -25.64 0.04 11.52
C ASP A 151 -25.56 1.48 10.99
N THR A 152 -24.61 1.77 10.10
CA THR A 152 -24.33 3.11 9.53
C THR A 152 -23.93 4.18 10.56
N GLN A 153 -23.38 3.74 11.72
CA GLN A 153 -22.87 4.65 12.72
C GLN A 153 -21.41 4.97 12.51
N VAL A 154 -21.03 6.20 12.80
CA VAL A 154 -19.63 6.62 12.84
C VAL A 154 -19.04 6.19 14.19
N ARG A 155 -17.91 5.50 14.14
CA ARG A 155 -17.18 5.00 15.31
C ARG A 155 -15.73 5.43 15.26
N GLU A 156 -15.12 5.50 16.42
CA GLU A 156 -13.67 5.67 16.56
C GLU A 156 -13.06 4.39 17.11
N LEU A 157 -12.06 3.86 16.38
CA LEU A 157 -11.36 2.63 16.74
C LEU A 157 -9.96 3.00 17.28
N CYS A 158 -9.59 2.47 18.45
CA CYS A 158 -8.23 2.57 18.95
C CYS A 158 -7.28 1.63 18.18
N PRO A 159 -5.96 1.81 18.24
CA PRO A 159 -5.00 0.99 17.51
C PRO A 159 -5.12 -0.50 17.78
N GLU A 160 -5.39 -0.88 19.03
CA GLU A 160 -5.56 -2.27 19.47
C GLU A 160 -6.76 -2.92 18.79
N ALA A 161 -7.86 -2.19 18.65
CA ALA A 161 -9.06 -2.66 17.96
C ALA A 161 -8.83 -2.84 16.44
N CYS A 162 -7.85 -2.15 15.86
CA CYS A 162 -7.51 -2.29 14.44
C CYS A 162 -6.71 -3.56 14.12
N GLY A 163 -6.16 -4.29 15.10
CA GLY A 163 -5.49 -5.57 14.92
C GLY A 163 -4.32 -5.53 13.93
N PHE A 164 -3.50 -4.47 13.98
CA PHE A 164 -2.40 -4.27 13.04
C PHE A 164 -1.33 -5.37 13.13
N SER A 165 -0.91 -5.84 11.97
CA SER A 165 0.23 -6.73 11.80
C SER A 165 0.87 -6.49 10.42
N TYR A 166 1.90 -7.29 10.05
CA TYR A 166 2.59 -7.11 8.76
C TYR A 166 1.62 -7.21 7.58
N ARG A 167 1.38 -6.08 6.90
CA ARG A 167 0.45 -5.96 5.76
C ARG A 167 -0.99 -6.38 6.06
N ALA A 168 -1.41 -6.32 7.32
CA ALA A 168 -2.73 -6.72 7.73
C ALA A 168 -3.31 -5.84 8.84
N SER A 169 -4.63 -5.74 8.86
CA SER A 169 -5.47 -5.16 9.91
C SER A 169 -6.84 -5.83 9.88
N ILE A 170 -7.75 -5.49 10.76
CA ILE A 170 -9.14 -5.96 10.70
C ILE A 170 -9.79 -5.59 9.35
N PHE A 171 -9.44 -4.45 8.76
CA PHE A 171 -10.07 -3.93 7.54
C PHE A 171 -9.83 -4.80 6.30
N ASN A 172 -8.74 -5.55 6.25
CA ASN A 172 -8.44 -6.46 5.14
C ASN A 172 -8.44 -7.94 5.54
N THR A 173 -8.76 -8.25 6.79
CA THR A 173 -8.84 -9.62 7.32
C THR A 173 -10.22 -9.91 7.91
N THR A 174 -10.40 -9.92 9.22
CA THR A 174 -11.59 -10.39 9.96
C THR A 174 -12.84 -9.56 9.70
N GLU A 175 -12.71 -8.25 9.54
CA GLU A 175 -13.82 -7.30 9.33
C GLU A 175 -13.82 -6.74 7.89
N ARG A 176 -13.29 -7.51 6.94
CA ARG A 176 -13.21 -7.07 5.55
C ARG A 176 -14.58 -6.74 4.99
N GLY A 177 -14.75 -5.49 4.53
CA GLY A 177 -15.98 -4.99 3.94
C GLY A 177 -17.00 -4.44 4.95
N ARG A 178 -16.66 -4.42 6.26
CA ARG A 178 -17.54 -3.87 7.29
C ARG A 178 -17.34 -2.36 7.48
N PHE A 179 -16.12 -1.88 7.41
CA PHE A 179 -15.80 -0.49 7.76
C PHE A 179 -15.37 0.34 6.54
N ILE A 180 -15.78 1.61 6.51
CA ILE A 180 -15.24 2.64 5.62
C ILE A 180 -14.44 3.61 6.48
N VAL A 181 -13.14 3.75 6.21
CA VAL A 181 -12.29 4.73 6.90
C VAL A 181 -12.68 6.14 6.45
N LEU A 182 -12.96 7.02 7.40
CA LEU A 182 -13.35 8.41 7.18
C LEU A 182 -12.25 9.40 7.51
N ARG A 183 -11.55 9.17 8.63
CA ARG A 183 -10.41 9.98 9.11
C ARG A 183 -9.43 9.08 9.85
N VAL A 184 -8.17 9.52 9.95
CA VAL A 184 -7.14 8.83 10.74
C VAL A 184 -6.39 9.88 11.56
N THR A 185 -6.30 9.64 12.87
CA THR A 185 -5.51 10.47 13.77
C THR A 185 -4.12 9.86 13.95
N TYR A 186 -3.08 10.65 13.67
CA TYR A 186 -1.68 10.26 13.87
C TYR A 186 -1.07 11.03 15.02
N ALA A 187 -0.34 10.33 15.90
CA ALA A 187 0.45 10.89 17.00
C ALA A 187 1.93 10.90 16.59
N LEU A 188 2.47 12.08 16.31
CA LEU A 188 3.83 12.27 15.81
C LEU A 188 4.70 13.00 16.82
N THR A 189 6.01 12.72 16.84
CA THR A 189 6.97 13.25 17.82
C THR A 189 7.50 14.61 17.36
N PRO A 190 7.13 15.74 18.00
CA PRO A 190 7.63 17.06 17.68
C PRO A 190 9.13 17.15 17.97
N GLY A 191 9.92 17.70 17.03
CA GLY A 191 11.38 17.79 17.14
C GLY A 191 12.10 16.44 17.14
N GLY A 192 11.39 15.34 16.88
CA GLY A 192 11.95 14.00 16.84
C GLY A 192 12.99 13.81 15.73
N SER A 193 13.91 12.86 15.93
CA SER A 193 14.90 12.48 14.93
C SER A 193 14.34 11.46 13.94
N PRO A 194 14.78 11.47 12.67
CA PRO A 194 14.34 10.50 11.69
C PRO A 194 14.86 9.09 11.98
N ARG A 195 14.10 8.08 11.54
CA ARG A 195 14.47 6.68 11.69
C ARG A 195 15.35 6.18 10.54
N ILE A 196 16.67 6.08 10.73
CA ILE A 196 17.62 5.59 9.73
C ILE A 196 18.03 4.14 10.05
N THR A 197 17.09 3.21 9.99
CA THR A 197 17.34 1.79 10.29
C THR A 197 17.47 0.92 9.05
N TYR A 198 16.83 1.32 7.94
CA TYR A 198 16.80 0.55 6.70
C TYR A 198 18.10 0.65 5.91
N ALA A 199 18.56 -0.47 5.33
CA ALA A 199 19.87 -0.56 4.68
C ALA A 199 20.12 0.48 3.58
N ASP A 200 19.13 0.77 2.74
CA ASP A 200 19.27 1.74 1.66
C ASP A 200 19.43 3.17 2.19
N LEU A 201 18.73 3.52 3.28
CA LEU A 201 18.89 4.82 3.94
C LEU A 201 20.24 4.93 4.65
N LYS A 202 20.67 3.86 5.34
CA LYS A 202 22.01 3.83 5.95
C LYS A 202 23.09 4.05 4.90
N ARG A 203 23.01 3.37 3.75
CA ARG A 203 23.97 3.53 2.64
C ARG A 203 23.90 4.92 2.03
N HIS A 204 22.70 5.51 1.90
CA HIS A 204 22.54 6.86 1.34
C HIS A 204 23.22 7.94 2.21
N PHE A 205 23.21 7.76 3.53
CA PHE A 205 23.81 8.69 4.48
C PHE A 205 25.19 8.25 5.00
N GLU A 206 25.77 7.20 4.42
CA GLU A 206 27.11 6.73 4.81
C GLU A 206 28.18 7.81 4.62
N GLY A 207 29.07 7.97 5.59
CA GLY A 207 30.15 8.97 5.56
C GLY A 207 29.74 10.39 5.95
N ARG A 208 28.47 10.65 6.33
CA ARG A 208 28.07 11.97 6.86
C ARG A 208 28.56 12.16 8.30
N GLU A 209 29.08 13.35 8.57
CA GLU A 209 29.48 13.75 9.94
C GLU A 209 28.27 14.10 10.82
N THR A 210 27.20 14.65 10.23
CA THR A 210 26.00 15.08 10.95
C THR A 210 24.81 14.19 10.62
N PRO A 211 23.99 13.77 11.61
CA PRO A 211 22.75 13.03 11.35
C PRO A 211 21.82 13.82 10.42
N PRO A 212 21.10 13.14 9.50
CA PRO A 212 20.12 13.82 8.65
C PRO A 212 18.92 14.31 9.48
N ASN A 213 18.30 15.38 9.01
CA ASN A 213 17.01 15.84 9.54
C ASN A 213 15.83 15.18 8.80
N LEU A 214 14.58 15.48 9.21
CA LEU A 214 13.37 14.91 8.62
C LEU A 214 13.23 15.26 7.13
N ALA A 215 13.55 16.49 6.72
CA ALA A 215 13.46 16.94 5.33
C ALA A 215 14.47 16.20 4.43
N GLU A 216 15.70 16.09 4.88
CA GLU A 216 16.75 15.34 4.17
C GLU A 216 16.40 13.85 4.07
N THR A 217 15.83 13.28 5.12
CA THR A 217 15.37 11.87 5.11
C THR A 217 14.22 11.67 4.12
N ARG A 218 13.23 12.58 4.10
CA ARG A 218 12.16 12.57 3.11
C ARG A 218 12.72 12.60 1.69
N GLU A 219 13.65 13.50 1.38
CA GLU A 219 14.26 13.60 0.04
C GLU A 219 15.05 12.34 -0.32
N ALA A 220 15.81 11.77 0.61
CA ALA A 220 16.52 10.51 0.42
C ALA A 220 15.57 9.35 0.10
N VAL A 221 14.47 9.22 0.85
CA VAL A 221 13.44 8.20 0.59
C VAL A 221 12.84 8.39 -0.79
N ARG A 222 12.43 9.60 -1.15
CA ARG A 222 11.86 9.91 -2.48
C ARG A 222 12.85 9.60 -3.60
N HIS A 223 14.12 9.96 -3.43
CA HIS A 223 15.19 9.63 -4.38
C HIS A 223 15.35 8.12 -4.56
N ILE A 224 15.45 7.36 -3.46
CA ILE A 224 15.57 5.90 -3.50
C ILE A 224 14.33 5.27 -4.18
N ARG A 225 13.13 5.80 -3.90
CA ARG A 225 11.89 5.33 -4.54
C ARG A 225 11.87 5.64 -6.05
N ALA A 226 12.36 6.81 -6.46
CA ALA A 226 12.48 7.17 -7.88
C ALA A 226 13.44 6.22 -8.62
N LEU A 227 14.62 5.92 -8.03
CA LEU A 227 15.56 4.95 -8.57
C LEU A 227 14.97 3.55 -8.72
N LYS A 228 14.00 3.19 -7.87
CA LYS A 228 13.29 1.90 -7.92
C LYS A 228 12.01 1.91 -8.77
N GLY A 229 11.66 3.03 -9.44
CA GLY A 229 10.40 3.16 -10.17
C GLY A 229 9.15 3.10 -9.28
N MET A 230 9.30 3.38 -7.98
CA MET A 230 8.23 3.29 -6.98
C MET A 230 7.69 4.66 -6.56
N LEU A 231 8.23 5.72 -7.13
CA LEU A 231 7.70 7.09 -7.03
C LEU A 231 6.89 7.38 -8.30
N ILE A 232 5.68 7.91 -8.14
CA ILE A 232 4.86 8.28 -9.31
C ILE A 232 5.49 9.51 -9.98
N VAL A 233 5.96 9.30 -11.19
CA VAL A 233 6.54 10.35 -12.06
C VAL A 233 5.72 10.37 -13.34
N PRO A 234 5.12 11.51 -13.72
CA PRO A 234 4.36 11.62 -14.96
C PRO A 234 5.20 11.23 -16.18
N GLY A 235 4.66 10.37 -17.03
CA GLY A 235 5.34 9.91 -18.27
C GLY A 235 6.32 8.76 -18.08
N ASP A 236 6.61 8.33 -16.85
CA ASP A 236 7.48 7.19 -16.58
C ASP A 236 6.69 5.87 -16.57
N PRO A 237 6.90 4.98 -17.56
CA PRO A 237 6.14 3.73 -17.65
C PRO A 237 6.39 2.78 -16.47
N ASP A 238 7.57 2.82 -15.83
CA ASP A 238 7.88 2.00 -14.67
C ASP A 238 7.03 2.34 -13.43
N CYS A 239 6.41 3.53 -13.41
CA CYS A 239 5.51 3.95 -12.34
C CYS A 239 4.06 3.44 -12.51
N GLN A 240 3.70 2.87 -13.67
CA GLN A 240 2.37 2.33 -13.92
C GLN A 240 2.23 0.91 -13.36
N SER A 241 2.20 0.81 -12.03
CA SER A 241 2.12 -0.44 -11.28
C SER A 241 1.21 -0.30 -10.06
N ALA A 242 0.89 -1.42 -9.41
CA ALA A 242 0.24 -1.46 -8.11
C ALA A 242 1.26 -1.63 -6.96
N GLY A 243 2.48 -1.12 -7.14
CA GLY A 243 3.57 -1.31 -6.18
C GLY A 243 4.23 -2.69 -6.29
N SER A 244 4.80 -3.18 -5.19
CA SER A 244 5.30 -4.55 -5.12
C SER A 244 4.14 -5.53 -5.22
N PHE A 245 4.16 -6.38 -6.25
CA PHE A 245 3.01 -7.24 -6.55
C PHE A 245 2.89 -8.44 -5.62
N PHE A 246 3.99 -8.87 -5.00
CA PHE A 246 4.01 -10.00 -4.08
C PHE A 246 4.54 -9.60 -2.71
N LYS A 247 3.89 -10.12 -1.66
CA LYS A 247 4.37 -10.04 -0.28
C LYS A 247 5.66 -10.84 -0.13
N ASN A 248 6.54 -10.40 0.77
CA ASN A 248 7.66 -11.23 1.19
C ASN A 248 7.14 -12.43 1.99
N PRO A 249 7.38 -13.68 1.54
CA PRO A 249 6.89 -14.86 2.25
C PRO A 249 7.52 -14.98 3.64
N VAL A 250 6.69 -15.41 4.58
CA VAL A 250 7.11 -15.77 5.94
C VAL A 250 7.05 -17.30 6.05
N LEU A 251 8.20 -17.91 6.14
CA LEU A 251 8.37 -19.37 6.10
C LEU A 251 8.60 -19.93 7.50
N SER A 252 8.08 -21.13 7.76
CA SER A 252 8.49 -21.94 8.91
C SER A 252 9.97 -22.32 8.78
N GLN A 253 10.60 -22.73 9.88
CA GLN A 253 11.99 -23.18 9.86
C GLN A 253 12.22 -24.31 8.84
N LYS A 254 11.34 -25.30 8.78
CA LYS A 254 11.41 -26.41 7.84
C LYS A 254 11.34 -25.94 6.38
N GLN A 255 10.37 -25.10 6.05
CA GLN A 255 10.25 -24.52 4.70
C GLN A 255 11.49 -23.72 4.28
N HIS A 256 12.06 -22.97 5.23
CA HIS A 256 13.27 -22.20 4.96
C HIS A 256 14.52 -23.08 4.77
N GLU A 257 14.64 -24.19 5.49
CA GLU A 257 15.70 -25.19 5.29
C GLU A 257 15.57 -25.86 3.93
N ASP A 258 14.36 -26.28 3.56
CA ASP A 258 14.07 -26.85 2.24
C ASP A 258 14.41 -25.85 1.11
N LEU A 259 14.08 -24.58 1.28
CA LEU A 259 14.47 -23.52 0.33
C LEU A 259 15.99 -23.38 0.21
N LYS A 260 16.72 -23.43 1.33
CA LYS A 260 18.20 -23.39 1.32
C LYS A 260 18.81 -24.56 0.56
N LEU A 261 18.29 -25.77 0.75
CA LEU A 261 18.75 -26.95 0.02
C LEU A 261 18.51 -26.82 -1.48
N ARG A 262 17.33 -26.36 -1.89
CA ARG A 262 17.00 -26.10 -3.31
C ARG A 262 17.89 -25.00 -3.91
N ALA A 263 18.20 -23.95 -3.14
CA ALA A 263 19.08 -22.87 -3.56
C ALA A 263 20.53 -23.34 -3.72
N ALA A 264 21.05 -24.07 -2.73
CA ALA A 264 22.40 -24.62 -2.76
C ALA A 264 22.61 -25.55 -3.95
N ALA A 265 21.65 -26.46 -4.26
CA ALA A 265 21.67 -27.34 -5.42
C ALA A 265 21.74 -26.57 -6.77
N ARG A 266 21.43 -25.27 -6.79
CA ARG A 266 21.49 -24.40 -7.96
C ARG A 266 22.62 -23.36 -7.88
N GLY A 267 23.51 -23.45 -6.89
CA GLY A 267 24.64 -22.54 -6.70
C GLY A 267 24.24 -21.17 -6.11
N PHE A 268 23.10 -21.07 -5.43
CA PHE A 268 22.63 -19.83 -4.83
C PHE A 268 22.64 -19.89 -3.30
N THR A 269 22.81 -18.71 -2.68
CA THR A 269 22.61 -18.53 -1.24
C THR A 269 21.35 -17.70 -1.02
N VAL A 270 20.45 -18.17 -0.14
CA VAL A 270 19.24 -17.44 0.23
C VAL A 270 19.63 -16.23 1.08
N PRO A 271 19.24 -15.01 0.71
CA PRO A 271 19.50 -13.83 1.53
C PRO A 271 18.84 -13.97 2.91
N ASN A 272 19.58 -13.64 3.97
CA ASN A 272 19.05 -13.71 5.32
C ASN A 272 18.51 -12.33 5.74
N TYR A 273 17.27 -12.31 6.19
CA TYR A 273 16.62 -11.12 6.75
C TYR A 273 16.26 -11.38 8.22
N PRO A 274 16.40 -10.37 9.10
CA PRO A 274 15.93 -10.50 10.48
C PRO A 274 14.44 -10.86 10.49
N ALA A 275 14.09 -11.86 11.29
CA ALA A 275 12.70 -12.30 11.47
C ALA A 275 12.49 -12.75 12.92
N LEU A 276 11.23 -13.00 13.28
CA LEU A 276 10.86 -13.58 14.57
C LEU A 276 11.55 -14.94 14.76
N GLU A 277 11.78 -15.34 16.01
CA GLU A 277 12.56 -16.54 16.37
C GLU A 277 12.10 -17.83 15.66
N THR A 278 10.79 -17.96 15.39
CA THR A 278 10.18 -19.18 14.85
C THR A 278 9.91 -19.15 13.33
N HIS A 279 10.03 -17.98 12.68
CA HIS A 279 9.70 -17.81 11.26
C HIS A 279 10.79 -17.00 10.55
N LYS A 280 10.98 -17.27 9.27
CA LYS A 280 11.99 -16.60 8.43
C LYS A 280 11.32 -15.85 7.28
N LYS A 281 11.58 -14.55 7.19
CA LYS A 281 11.10 -13.72 6.09
C LYS A 281 12.08 -13.84 4.92
N VAL A 282 11.57 -14.13 3.71
CA VAL A 282 12.37 -14.30 2.50
C VAL A 282 12.02 -13.21 1.49
N SER A 283 13.01 -12.74 0.72
CA SER A 283 12.77 -11.76 -0.34
C SER A 283 12.00 -12.36 -1.50
N ALA A 284 10.77 -11.90 -1.72
CA ALA A 284 10.01 -12.24 -2.92
C ALA A 284 10.74 -11.77 -4.19
N ALA A 285 11.42 -10.62 -4.16
CA ALA A 285 12.22 -10.13 -5.29
C ALA A 285 13.32 -11.12 -5.68
N TRP A 286 14.04 -11.68 -4.70
CA TRP A 286 15.07 -12.69 -4.94
C TRP A 286 14.48 -13.96 -5.58
N LEU A 287 13.32 -14.43 -5.07
CA LEU A 287 12.63 -15.61 -5.62
C LEU A 287 12.20 -15.37 -7.07
N VAL A 288 11.61 -14.23 -7.37
CA VAL A 288 11.14 -13.85 -8.71
C VAL A 288 12.32 -13.75 -9.69
N GLU A 289 13.37 -12.99 -9.35
CA GLU A 289 14.55 -12.83 -10.22
C GLU A 289 15.26 -14.15 -10.47
N ARG A 290 15.41 -15.01 -9.45
CA ARG A 290 16.04 -16.34 -9.58
C ARG A 290 15.13 -17.39 -10.24
N SER A 291 13.88 -17.06 -10.51
CA SER A 291 12.97 -17.86 -11.33
C SER A 291 12.94 -17.45 -12.81
N GLY A 292 13.80 -16.48 -13.21
CA GLY A 292 13.92 -16.02 -14.59
C GLY A 292 13.13 -14.75 -14.92
N PHE A 293 12.37 -14.19 -13.98
CA PHE A 293 11.64 -12.94 -14.15
C PHE A 293 12.49 -11.76 -13.67
N THR A 294 13.50 -11.43 -14.45
CA THR A 294 14.43 -10.33 -14.12
C THR A 294 13.81 -8.96 -14.42
N LYS A 295 14.43 -7.91 -13.90
CA LYS A 295 14.07 -6.53 -14.23
C LYS A 295 14.06 -6.33 -15.74
N GLY A 296 13.01 -5.69 -16.27
CA GLY A 296 12.80 -5.48 -17.70
C GLY A 296 12.18 -6.68 -18.45
N PHE A 297 11.96 -7.82 -17.79
CA PHE A 297 11.23 -8.93 -18.38
C PHE A 297 9.85 -8.47 -18.86
N GLY A 298 9.48 -8.81 -20.09
CA GLY A 298 8.22 -8.36 -20.67
C GLY A 298 7.52 -9.41 -21.50
N VAL A 299 6.20 -9.48 -21.38
CA VAL A 299 5.31 -10.30 -22.22
C VAL A 299 4.20 -9.40 -22.75
N GLY A 300 4.28 -9.04 -24.04
CA GLY A 300 3.30 -8.17 -24.68
C GLY A 300 3.18 -6.79 -24.00
N ARG A 301 2.00 -6.52 -23.43
CA ARG A 301 1.63 -5.22 -22.83
C ARG A 301 1.93 -5.12 -21.33
N VAL A 302 2.39 -6.21 -20.70
CA VAL A 302 2.79 -6.25 -19.30
C VAL A 302 4.25 -6.66 -19.16
N GLY A 303 4.86 -6.38 -18.02
CA GLY A 303 6.22 -6.81 -17.72
C GLY A 303 6.60 -6.51 -16.28
N ILE A 304 7.83 -6.89 -15.95
CA ILE A 304 8.50 -6.47 -14.71
C ILE A 304 9.17 -5.12 -14.96
N SER A 305 9.04 -4.18 -14.04
CA SER A 305 9.74 -2.89 -14.09
C SER A 305 11.23 -3.07 -14.38
N THR A 306 11.82 -2.16 -15.13
CA THR A 306 13.27 -2.15 -15.40
C THR A 306 14.08 -1.86 -14.14
N ARG A 307 13.43 -1.36 -13.08
CA ARG A 307 14.07 -0.88 -11.84
C ARG A 307 13.70 -1.71 -10.60
N HIS A 308 12.57 -2.43 -10.62
CA HIS A 308 12.09 -3.18 -9.46
C HIS A 308 11.51 -4.54 -9.83
N ALA A 309 12.12 -5.63 -9.34
CA ALA A 309 11.75 -6.99 -9.71
C ALA A 309 10.35 -7.43 -9.23
N LEU A 310 9.75 -6.74 -8.24
CA LEU A 310 8.40 -7.03 -7.78
C LEU A 310 7.31 -6.17 -8.42
N ALA A 311 7.66 -5.13 -9.19
CA ALA A 311 6.65 -4.29 -9.81
C ALA A 311 6.24 -4.86 -11.17
N ILE A 312 5.02 -5.39 -11.26
CA ILE A 312 4.38 -5.67 -12.53
C ILE A 312 3.84 -4.35 -13.08
N ILE A 313 4.26 -3.97 -14.28
CA ILE A 313 3.92 -2.70 -14.92
C ILE A 313 3.03 -2.87 -16.14
N ASN A 314 2.17 -1.88 -16.36
CA ASN A 314 1.45 -1.67 -17.60
C ASN A 314 2.37 -0.93 -18.58
N ARG A 315 2.79 -1.63 -19.64
CA ARG A 315 3.68 -1.09 -20.70
C ARG A 315 2.93 -0.32 -21.79
N GLY A 316 1.64 -0.13 -21.59
CA GLY A 316 0.72 0.56 -22.51
C GLY A 316 -0.38 -0.38 -23.03
N GLY A 317 -1.63 -0.03 -22.67
CA GLY A 317 -2.83 -0.76 -23.11
C GLY A 317 -2.96 -2.19 -22.58
N ALA A 318 -2.34 -2.50 -21.43
CA ALA A 318 -2.51 -3.79 -20.75
C ALA A 318 -3.91 -3.94 -20.19
N THR A 319 -4.37 -5.18 -20.13
CA THR A 319 -5.62 -5.60 -19.47
C THR A 319 -5.35 -6.22 -18.11
N ALA A 320 -6.37 -6.34 -17.27
CA ALA A 320 -6.27 -7.08 -16.01
C ALA A 320 -5.94 -8.56 -16.28
N ALA A 321 -6.48 -9.13 -17.34
CA ALA A 321 -6.18 -10.50 -17.76
C ALA A 321 -4.68 -10.69 -18.08
N ASP A 322 -4.04 -9.73 -18.76
CA ASP A 322 -2.59 -9.78 -19.04
C ASP A 322 -1.76 -9.80 -17.75
N VAL A 323 -2.13 -8.96 -16.76
CA VAL A 323 -1.45 -8.90 -15.46
C VAL A 323 -1.63 -10.19 -14.69
N LEU A 324 -2.85 -10.74 -14.66
CA LEU A 324 -3.15 -12.00 -13.98
C LEU A 324 -2.39 -13.19 -14.60
N ALA A 325 -2.31 -13.24 -15.93
CA ALA A 325 -1.55 -14.26 -16.63
C ALA A 325 -0.05 -14.23 -16.27
N LEU A 326 0.57 -13.01 -16.23
CA LEU A 326 1.96 -12.86 -15.81
C LEU A 326 2.14 -13.22 -14.33
N LYS A 327 1.22 -12.81 -13.45
CA LYS A 327 1.21 -13.18 -12.02
C LYS A 327 1.23 -14.71 -11.86
N GLU A 328 0.37 -15.43 -12.58
CA GLU A 328 0.26 -16.87 -12.51
C GLU A 328 1.53 -17.58 -13.03
N GLN A 329 2.10 -17.08 -14.11
CA GLN A 329 3.39 -17.58 -14.60
C GLN A 329 4.50 -17.44 -13.54
N ILE A 330 4.58 -16.28 -12.87
CA ILE A 330 5.55 -16.03 -11.81
C ILE A 330 5.30 -16.97 -10.63
N GLN A 331 4.06 -17.06 -10.14
CA GLN A 331 3.69 -17.92 -9.01
C GLN A 331 4.05 -19.38 -9.27
N HIS A 332 3.62 -19.91 -10.42
CA HIS A 332 3.88 -21.29 -10.83
C HIS A 332 5.40 -21.58 -10.90
N ARG A 333 6.16 -20.69 -11.54
CA ARG A 333 7.60 -20.89 -11.70
C ARG A 333 8.38 -20.80 -10.39
N VAL A 334 7.99 -19.87 -9.51
CA VAL A 334 8.57 -19.75 -8.17
C VAL A 334 8.27 -21.01 -7.33
N GLU A 335 7.05 -21.50 -7.38
CA GLU A 335 6.64 -22.68 -6.64
C GLU A 335 7.36 -23.96 -7.16
N GLU A 336 7.47 -24.12 -8.48
CA GLU A 336 8.21 -25.21 -9.12
C GLU A 336 9.68 -25.23 -8.68
N ILE A 337 10.37 -24.10 -8.74
CA ILE A 337 11.81 -24.02 -8.48
C ILE A 337 12.09 -24.06 -6.97
N TRP A 338 11.34 -23.29 -6.18
CA TRP A 338 11.68 -23.01 -4.79
C TRP A 338 10.77 -23.70 -3.77
N GLY A 339 9.60 -24.20 -4.18
CA GLY A 339 8.60 -24.76 -3.28
C GLY A 339 7.94 -23.70 -2.40
N VAL A 340 7.93 -22.44 -2.84
CA VAL A 340 7.38 -21.30 -2.11
C VAL A 340 6.26 -20.69 -2.92
N HIS A 341 5.06 -20.61 -2.34
CA HIS A 341 3.95 -19.88 -2.93
C HIS A 341 4.06 -18.40 -2.64
N LEU A 342 3.88 -17.54 -3.67
CA LEU A 342 3.88 -16.09 -3.53
C LEU A 342 2.44 -15.57 -3.42
N GLU A 343 2.15 -14.81 -2.37
CA GLU A 343 0.87 -14.13 -2.20
C GLU A 343 0.88 -12.76 -2.86
N PRO A 344 -0.12 -12.41 -3.69
CA PRO A 344 -0.24 -11.06 -4.22
C PRO A 344 -0.57 -10.05 -3.10
N GLU A 345 0.00 -8.84 -3.18
CA GLU A 345 -0.30 -7.73 -2.28
C GLU A 345 -1.47 -6.87 -2.78
N PRO A 346 -1.62 -6.60 -4.11
CA PRO A 346 -2.75 -5.84 -4.62
C PRO A 346 -4.09 -6.55 -4.45
N VAL A 347 -5.12 -5.75 -4.17
CA VAL A 347 -6.51 -6.24 -4.07
C VAL A 347 -7.09 -6.41 -5.47
N MET A 348 -7.61 -7.61 -5.77
CA MET A 348 -8.34 -7.90 -7.01
C MET A 348 -9.78 -7.45 -6.86
N VAL A 349 -10.27 -6.62 -7.79
CA VAL A 349 -11.61 -6.01 -7.76
C VAL A 349 -12.39 -6.42 -9.00
N GLY A 350 -13.59 -6.97 -8.80
CA GLY A 350 -14.47 -7.38 -9.90
C GLY A 350 -14.09 -8.72 -10.55
N ALA A 351 -13.14 -9.45 -9.97
CA ALA A 351 -12.74 -10.80 -10.42
C ALA A 351 -13.68 -11.87 -9.85
#